data_a0c94a468bb8514392dd040e302ebf1b
#
_entry.id   a0c94a468bb8514392dd040e302ebf1b
#
_cell.length_a   1.000
_cell.length_b   1.000
_cell.length_c   1.000
_cell.angle_alpha   90.00
_cell.angle_beta   90.00
_cell.angle_gamma   90.00
#
_symmetry.space_group_name_H-M   'P 1'
#
loop_
_entity.id
_entity.type
_entity.pdbx_description
1 polymer ?
#
loop_
_entity_poly.entity_id
_entity_poly.type
_entity_poly.pdbx_seq_one_letter_code
_entity_poly.pdbx_strand_id
1 'polypeptide(L)'
;YNSAISKPEKFLGFEVGDRVATPLQIVESLEAWSSQSERIKVIEYARSHEGRPLHAVFISSPDNISRLDEIKNNIIRISDARKISNSEATEIIEGLPATAWMAYSIHGNETSGADAALASIYHLIASEDEAVLSMLDNMIVIIDPLMNPDGRDRFSKSLEQYRGTAPNVDDQSLLHTGDWPYGRTNHYFFDLNRDFFFLTQPETQGR
;
A
#
# COMPACT_ATOMS: atom_id res chain seq x y z
N TYR A 1 -13.80 16.47 -2.81
CA TYR A 1 -12.77 15.69 -3.55
C TYR A 1 -12.52 16.33 -4.92
N ASN A 2 -11.26 16.40 -5.30
CA ASN A 2 -10.84 16.88 -6.61
C ASN A 2 -11.34 15.94 -7.72
N SER A 3 -12.21 16.45 -8.60
CA SER A 3 -12.83 15.68 -9.69
C SER A 3 -11.86 15.27 -10.82
N ALA A 4 -10.66 15.85 -10.87
CA ALA A 4 -9.61 15.48 -11.82
C ALA A 4 -8.94 14.13 -11.45
N ILE A 5 -9.08 13.68 -10.20
CA ILE A 5 -8.53 12.42 -9.72
C ILE A 5 -9.60 11.35 -9.84
N SER A 6 -9.31 10.30 -10.62
CA SER A 6 -10.24 9.21 -10.86
C SER A 6 -10.54 8.43 -9.58
N LYS A 7 -11.84 8.16 -9.34
CA LYS A 7 -12.27 7.32 -8.22
C LYS A 7 -11.80 5.86 -8.40
N PRO A 8 -11.59 5.12 -7.30
CA PRO A 8 -11.20 3.70 -7.35
C PRO A 8 -12.11 2.86 -8.26
N GLU A 9 -13.43 3.11 -8.21
CA GLU A 9 -14.45 2.36 -8.95
C GLU A 9 -14.21 2.37 -10.47
N LYS A 10 -13.53 3.39 -10.99
CA LYS A 10 -13.15 3.45 -12.41
C LYS A 10 -12.23 2.31 -12.83
N PHE A 11 -11.34 1.88 -11.95
CA PHE A 11 -10.37 0.82 -12.20
C PHE A 11 -10.90 -0.54 -11.74
N LEU A 12 -11.68 -0.55 -10.67
CA LEU A 12 -12.23 -1.76 -10.10
C LEU A 12 -13.46 -2.29 -10.91
N GLY A 13 -14.28 -1.39 -11.45
CA GLY A 13 -15.56 -1.73 -12.06
C GLY A 13 -16.67 -2.04 -11.04
N PHE A 14 -16.43 -1.79 -9.75
CA PHE A 14 -17.35 -1.98 -8.63
C PHE A 14 -16.97 -1.01 -7.49
N GLU A 15 -17.85 -0.79 -6.54
CA GLU A 15 -17.55 0.04 -5.35
C GLU A 15 -16.54 -0.65 -4.44
N VAL A 16 -15.66 0.14 -3.82
CA VAL A 16 -14.68 -0.39 -2.87
C VAL A 16 -15.38 -1.12 -1.73
N GLY A 17 -15.03 -2.39 -1.55
CA GLY A 17 -15.66 -3.27 -0.55
C GLY A 17 -16.72 -4.22 -1.09
N ASP A 18 -17.27 -3.99 -2.29
CA ASP A 18 -18.23 -4.92 -2.90
C ASP A 18 -17.57 -6.23 -3.35
N ARG A 19 -16.33 -6.12 -3.79
CA ARG A 19 -15.52 -7.24 -4.26
C ARG A 19 -14.06 -7.02 -3.91
N VAL A 20 -13.28 -8.08 -4.03
CA VAL A 20 -11.85 -8.07 -3.80
C VAL A 20 -11.12 -7.51 -5.01
N ALA A 21 -10.40 -6.40 -4.86
CA ALA A 21 -9.52 -5.88 -5.90
C ALA A 21 -8.40 -6.86 -6.22
N THR A 22 -8.13 -7.10 -7.50
CA THR A 22 -7.01 -7.91 -7.95
C THR A 22 -5.69 -7.13 -7.84
N PRO A 23 -4.52 -7.79 -7.77
CA PRO A 23 -3.23 -7.11 -7.82
C PRO A 23 -3.07 -6.18 -9.03
N LEU A 24 -3.59 -6.58 -10.19
CA LEU A 24 -3.53 -5.75 -11.40
C LEU A 24 -4.34 -4.46 -11.25
N GLN A 25 -5.58 -4.54 -10.76
CA GLN A 25 -6.42 -3.35 -10.53
C GLN A 25 -5.79 -2.38 -9.52
N ILE A 26 -5.09 -2.91 -8.49
CA ILE A 26 -4.35 -2.07 -7.55
C ILE A 26 -3.23 -1.31 -8.28
N VAL A 27 -2.42 -2.00 -9.08
CA VAL A 27 -1.33 -1.38 -9.85
C VAL A 27 -1.86 -0.32 -10.81
N GLU A 28 -2.90 -0.62 -11.60
CA GLU A 28 -3.53 0.31 -12.53
C GLU A 28 -4.04 1.58 -11.82
N SER A 29 -4.61 1.42 -10.63
CA SER A 29 -5.04 2.56 -9.81
C SER A 29 -3.86 3.45 -9.41
N LEU A 30 -2.77 2.84 -8.93
CA LEU A 30 -1.56 3.57 -8.50
C LEU A 30 -0.89 4.31 -9.66
N GLU A 31 -0.76 3.67 -10.83
CA GLU A 31 -0.19 4.27 -12.03
C GLU A 31 -1.01 5.49 -12.49
N ALA A 32 -2.33 5.35 -12.53
CA ALA A 32 -3.22 6.44 -12.89
C ALA A 32 -3.11 7.62 -11.90
N TRP A 33 -3.19 7.35 -10.60
CA TRP A 33 -3.11 8.39 -9.57
C TRP A 33 -1.76 9.10 -9.53
N SER A 34 -0.68 8.38 -9.80
CA SER A 34 0.67 8.96 -9.89
C SER A 34 0.77 10.03 -10.98
N SER A 35 -0.05 9.95 -12.03
CA SER A 35 -0.11 10.96 -13.10
C SER A 35 -1.15 12.06 -12.86
N GLN A 36 -2.09 11.86 -11.93
CA GLN A 36 -3.23 12.74 -11.69
C GLN A 36 -3.07 13.67 -10.49
N SER A 37 -2.12 13.40 -9.60
CA SER A 37 -1.94 14.17 -8.37
C SER A 37 -0.47 14.45 -8.10
N GLU A 38 -0.16 15.67 -7.67
CA GLU A 38 1.18 16.06 -7.20
C GLU A 38 1.43 15.66 -5.73
N ARG A 39 0.41 15.13 -5.05
CA ARG A 39 0.49 14.68 -3.65
C ARG A 39 0.96 13.25 -3.48
N ILE A 40 1.27 12.55 -4.58
CA ILE A 40 1.63 11.13 -4.55
C ILE A 40 2.93 10.86 -5.30
N LYS A 41 3.75 9.98 -4.73
CA LYS A 41 4.88 9.35 -5.38
C LYS A 41 4.81 7.85 -5.20
N VAL A 42 4.78 7.11 -6.27
CA VAL A 42 4.76 5.63 -6.27
C VAL A 42 6.15 5.12 -6.61
N ILE A 43 6.67 4.21 -5.81
CA ILE A 43 8.00 3.57 -5.98
C ILE A 43 7.82 2.06 -5.96
N GLU A 44 8.21 1.37 -7.04
CA GLU A 44 8.37 -0.08 -7.03
C GLU A 44 9.64 -0.41 -6.23
N TYR A 45 9.50 -1.16 -5.13
CA TYR A 45 10.62 -1.51 -4.26
C TYR A 45 11.07 -2.96 -4.39
N ALA A 46 10.21 -3.84 -4.91
CA ALA A 46 10.51 -5.26 -5.12
C ALA A 46 9.58 -5.88 -6.18
N ARG A 47 9.89 -7.12 -6.54
CA ARG A 47 8.98 -8.01 -7.26
C ARG A 47 8.82 -9.32 -6.53
N SER A 48 7.60 -9.86 -6.52
CA SER A 48 7.29 -11.18 -5.97
C SER A 48 7.91 -12.32 -6.80
N HIS A 49 7.79 -13.55 -6.33
CA HIS A 49 8.22 -14.74 -7.08
C HIS A 49 7.54 -14.87 -8.46
N GLU A 50 6.29 -14.43 -8.60
CA GLU A 50 5.56 -14.39 -9.88
C GLU A 50 5.83 -13.11 -10.69
N GLY A 51 6.78 -12.28 -10.28
CA GLY A 51 7.14 -11.05 -10.97
C GLY A 51 6.16 -9.89 -10.77
N ARG A 52 5.19 -9.98 -9.86
CA ARG A 52 4.27 -8.89 -9.55
C ARG A 52 4.97 -7.80 -8.78
N PRO A 53 4.80 -6.52 -9.15
CA PRO A 53 5.47 -5.42 -8.48
C PRO A 53 4.88 -5.17 -7.08
N LEU A 54 5.76 -4.80 -6.15
CA LEU A 54 5.42 -4.30 -4.82
C LEU A 54 5.75 -2.81 -4.75
N HIS A 55 4.82 -2.02 -4.23
CA HIS A 55 4.92 -0.57 -4.25
C HIS A 55 4.88 0.05 -2.86
N ALA A 56 5.72 1.06 -2.65
CA ALA A 56 5.57 2.03 -1.59
C ALA A 56 4.97 3.31 -2.18
N VAL A 57 3.87 3.76 -1.60
CA VAL A 57 3.12 4.94 -2.01
C VAL A 57 3.34 6.03 -0.98
N PHE A 58 4.07 7.08 -1.36
CA PHE A 58 4.33 8.26 -0.53
C PHE A 58 3.25 9.30 -0.81
N ILE A 59 2.59 9.78 0.22
CA ILE A 59 1.53 10.77 0.14
C ILE A 59 1.82 11.90 1.12
N SER A 60 1.86 13.14 0.61
CA SER A 60 2.10 14.35 1.39
C SER A 60 1.67 15.58 0.59
N SER A 61 1.92 16.79 1.11
CA SER A 61 1.79 18.01 0.29
C SER A 61 2.75 17.98 -0.91
N PRO A 62 2.43 18.68 -2.01
CA PRO A 62 3.32 18.76 -3.18
C PRO A 62 4.73 19.23 -2.83
N ASP A 63 4.87 20.15 -1.87
CA ASP A 63 6.17 20.63 -1.38
C ASP A 63 6.98 19.49 -0.76
N ASN A 64 6.42 18.72 0.16
CA ASN A 64 7.08 17.57 0.76
C ASN A 64 7.40 16.48 -0.28
N ILE A 65 6.50 16.20 -1.23
CA ILE A 65 6.76 15.23 -2.31
C ILE A 65 7.94 15.67 -3.18
N SER A 66 8.08 16.96 -3.47
CA SER A 66 9.18 17.48 -4.28
C SER A 66 10.56 17.33 -3.63
N ARG A 67 10.61 17.32 -2.29
CA ARG A 67 11.86 17.23 -1.50
C ARG A 67 12.05 15.89 -0.77
N LEU A 68 11.40 14.82 -1.19
CA LEU A 68 11.51 13.49 -0.54
C LEU A 68 12.96 13.02 -0.36
N ASP A 69 13.84 13.26 -1.33
CA ASP A 69 15.25 12.85 -1.23
C ASP A 69 15.99 13.65 -0.15
N GLU A 70 15.71 14.93 0.00
CA GLU A 70 16.25 15.75 1.09
C GLU A 70 15.77 15.23 2.45
N ILE A 71 14.46 15.00 2.60
CA ILE A 71 13.86 14.46 3.81
C ILE A 71 14.49 13.11 4.16
N LYS A 72 14.61 12.19 3.20
CA LYS A 72 15.28 10.91 3.37
C LYS A 72 16.72 11.06 3.86
N ASN A 73 17.49 11.96 3.24
CA ASN A 73 18.87 12.19 3.62
C ASN A 73 18.97 12.75 5.04
N ASN A 74 18.08 13.63 5.44
CA ASN A 74 18.02 14.17 6.79
C ASN A 74 17.66 13.09 7.83
N ILE A 75 16.72 12.19 7.52
CA ILE A 75 16.40 11.03 8.37
C ILE A 75 17.62 10.12 8.52
N ILE A 76 18.37 9.85 7.44
CA ILE A 76 19.60 9.06 7.48
C ILE A 76 20.66 9.75 8.35
N ARG A 77 20.82 11.08 8.25
CA ARG A 77 21.77 11.83 9.07
C ARG A 77 21.49 11.71 10.55
N ILE A 78 20.24 11.85 10.98
CA ILE A 78 19.88 11.76 12.39
C ILE A 78 19.84 10.32 12.93
N SER A 79 19.84 9.29 12.06
CA SER A 79 19.84 7.89 12.48
C SER A 79 21.14 7.41 13.11
N ASP A 80 22.25 8.10 12.87
CA ASP A 80 23.56 7.79 13.47
C ASP A 80 24.03 8.93 14.38
N ALA A 81 23.65 8.86 15.65
CA ALA A 81 24.01 9.85 16.68
C ALA A 81 25.53 10.07 16.88
N ARG A 82 26.39 9.18 16.34
CA ARG A 82 27.85 9.32 16.41
C ARG A 82 28.40 10.36 15.41
N LYS A 83 27.61 10.72 14.41
CA LYS A 83 27.99 11.56 13.25
C LYS A 83 27.40 12.96 13.28
N ILE A 84 26.60 13.27 14.27
CA ILE A 84 25.86 14.52 14.35
C ILE A 84 25.82 15.06 15.76
N SER A 85 25.92 16.38 15.95
CA SER A 85 25.74 17.02 17.24
C SER A 85 24.27 17.09 17.65
N ASN A 86 24.00 17.20 18.96
CA ASN A 86 22.62 17.33 19.45
C ASN A 86 21.91 18.58 18.90
N SER A 87 22.61 19.72 18.78
CA SER A 87 22.03 20.96 18.24
C SER A 87 21.64 20.81 16.76
N GLU A 88 22.50 20.20 15.95
CA GLU A 88 22.25 19.94 14.54
C GLU A 88 21.10 18.93 14.34
N ALA A 89 21.07 17.88 15.18
CA ALA A 89 19.96 16.92 15.15
C ALA A 89 18.61 17.57 15.47
N THR A 90 18.59 18.46 16.49
CA THR A 90 17.37 19.21 16.85
C THR A 90 16.89 20.08 15.69
N GLU A 91 17.79 20.85 15.07
CA GLU A 91 17.46 21.70 13.92
C GLU A 91 16.87 20.89 12.74
N ILE A 92 17.47 19.73 12.44
CA ILE A 92 16.95 18.83 11.39
C ILE A 92 15.56 18.32 11.76
N ILE A 93 15.36 17.83 13.00
CA ILE A 93 14.09 17.26 13.46
C ILE A 93 12.96 18.31 13.41
N GLU A 94 13.24 19.56 13.80
CA GLU A 94 12.24 20.63 13.73
C GLU A 94 11.79 20.97 12.31
N GLY A 95 12.63 20.69 11.29
CA GLY A 95 12.31 20.90 9.87
C GLY A 95 11.73 19.68 9.15
N LEU A 96 11.65 18.51 9.82
CA LEU A 96 11.13 17.29 9.20
C LEU A 96 9.62 17.11 9.40
N PRO A 97 8.89 16.70 8.35
CA PRO A 97 7.53 16.20 8.53
C PRO A 97 7.54 14.87 9.29
N ALA A 98 6.50 14.61 10.07
CA ALA A 98 6.29 13.31 10.68
C ALA A 98 6.11 12.24 9.60
N THR A 99 6.49 10.99 9.91
CA THR A 99 6.33 9.88 8.96
C THR A 99 5.47 8.79 9.57
N ALA A 100 4.41 8.39 8.86
CA ALA A 100 3.56 7.26 9.21
C ALA A 100 3.66 6.19 8.11
N TRP A 101 3.98 4.94 8.48
CA TRP A 101 4.01 3.82 7.56
C TRP A 101 2.86 2.87 7.84
N MET A 102 2.03 2.64 6.83
CA MET A 102 0.87 1.77 6.84
C MET A 102 1.07 0.64 5.82
N ALA A 103 1.28 -0.59 6.31
CA ALA A 103 1.54 -1.75 5.48
C ALA A 103 0.35 -2.72 5.53
N TYR A 104 -0.15 -3.11 4.35
CA TYR A 104 -1.39 -3.85 4.19
C TYR A 104 -1.18 -5.20 3.50
N SER A 105 -2.07 -6.15 3.80
CA SER A 105 -2.22 -7.40 3.07
C SER A 105 -0.94 -8.25 3.00
N ILE A 106 -0.28 -8.45 4.15
CA ILE A 106 0.84 -9.42 4.28
C ILE A 106 0.34 -10.85 4.06
N HIS A 107 -0.92 -11.11 4.40
CA HIS A 107 -1.64 -12.31 4.01
C HIS A 107 -2.66 -11.94 2.92
N GLY A 108 -2.55 -12.57 1.77
CA GLY A 108 -3.36 -12.22 0.60
C GLY A 108 -4.87 -12.46 0.76
N ASN A 109 -5.25 -13.39 1.64
CA ASN A 109 -6.64 -13.71 1.96
C ASN A 109 -7.29 -12.82 3.03
N GLU A 110 -6.55 -11.93 3.66
CA GLU A 110 -7.09 -10.89 4.54
C GLU A 110 -7.59 -9.72 3.66
N THR A 111 -8.82 -9.88 3.17
CA THR A 111 -9.35 -9.16 2.02
C THR A 111 -9.42 -7.66 2.16
N SER A 112 -9.89 -7.17 3.31
CA SER A 112 -10.18 -5.75 3.52
C SER A 112 -8.94 -4.84 3.49
N GLY A 113 -7.74 -5.37 3.78
CA GLY A 113 -6.54 -4.56 3.91
C GLY A 113 -6.17 -3.80 2.63
N ALA A 114 -6.02 -4.51 1.51
CA ALA A 114 -5.62 -3.87 0.25
C ALA A 114 -6.73 -2.97 -0.33
N ASP A 115 -8.00 -3.34 -0.16
CA ASP A 115 -9.14 -2.52 -0.59
C ASP A 115 -9.23 -1.24 0.25
N ALA A 116 -9.01 -1.34 1.57
CA ALA A 116 -8.92 -0.18 2.45
C ALA A 116 -7.72 0.72 2.12
N ALA A 117 -6.59 0.14 1.70
CA ALA A 117 -5.45 0.92 1.23
C ALA A 117 -5.80 1.77 0.01
N LEU A 118 -6.51 1.22 -0.99
CA LEU A 118 -6.98 1.99 -2.16
C LEU A 118 -7.90 3.15 -1.75
N ALA A 119 -8.87 2.88 -0.86
CA ALA A 119 -9.76 3.93 -0.36
C ALA A 119 -9.00 5.03 0.38
N SER A 120 -8.02 4.65 1.21
CA SER A 120 -7.18 5.58 1.98
C SER A 120 -6.28 6.43 1.07
N ILE A 121 -5.63 5.81 0.08
CA ILE A 121 -4.81 6.52 -0.91
C ILE A 121 -5.68 7.56 -1.63
N TYR A 122 -6.82 7.13 -2.20
CA TYR A 122 -7.73 8.03 -2.89
C TYR A 122 -8.20 9.18 -2.00
N HIS A 123 -8.60 8.88 -0.75
CA HIS A 123 -9.02 9.91 0.18
C HIS A 123 -7.93 10.97 0.39
N LEU A 124 -6.70 10.56 0.64
CA LEU A 124 -5.59 11.47 0.93
C LEU A 124 -5.18 12.33 -0.27
N ILE A 125 -5.15 11.74 -1.47
CA ILE A 125 -4.70 12.48 -2.67
C ILE A 125 -5.79 13.37 -3.27
N ALA A 126 -7.07 12.99 -3.13
CA ALA A 126 -8.19 13.69 -3.74
C ALA A 126 -8.95 14.64 -2.80
N SER A 127 -8.74 14.53 -1.48
CA SER A 127 -9.43 15.38 -0.51
C SER A 127 -9.06 16.85 -0.68
N GLU A 128 -10.07 17.71 -0.54
CA GLU A 128 -9.95 19.16 -0.46
C GLU A 128 -10.30 19.69 0.95
N ASP A 129 -10.45 18.78 1.92
CA ASP A 129 -10.70 19.12 3.33
C ASP A 129 -9.45 19.75 3.94
N GLU A 130 -9.61 20.92 4.58
CA GLU A 130 -8.50 21.68 5.19
C GLU A 130 -7.76 20.87 6.26
N ALA A 131 -8.44 20.01 7.00
CA ALA A 131 -7.80 19.17 8.02
C ALA A 131 -6.87 18.13 7.37
N VAL A 132 -7.27 17.51 6.24
CA VAL A 132 -6.43 16.59 5.48
C VAL A 132 -5.25 17.32 4.86
N LEU A 133 -5.46 18.50 4.28
CA LEU A 133 -4.39 19.29 3.68
C LEU A 133 -3.36 19.70 4.72
N SER A 134 -3.81 20.25 5.88
CA SER A 134 -2.93 20.62 6.99
C SER A 134 -2.17 19.42 7.57
N MET A 135 -2.79 18.25 7.64
CA MET A 135 -2.10 17.02 8.05
C MET A 135 -0.98 16.67 7.05
N LEU A 136 -1.25 16.72 5.74
CA LEU A 136 -0.27 16.40 4.70
C LEU A 136 0.87 17.43 4.61
N ASP A 137 0.68 18.66 5.02
CA ASP A 137 1.76 19.66 5.12
C ASP A 137 2.79 19.28 6.20
N ASN A 138 2.35 18.56 7.23
CA ASN A 138 3.18 18.20 8.38
C ASN A 138 3.53 16.72 8.46
N MET A 139 3.05 15.89 7.51
CA MET A 139 3.24 14.44 7.56
C MET A 139 3.45 13.83 6.17
N ILE A 140 4.31 12.83 6.11
CA ILE A 140 4.40 11.90 4.99
C ILE A 140 3.72 10.59 5.40
N VAL A 141 2.67 10.22 4.69
CA VAL A 141 2.03 8.91 4.82
C VAL A 141 2.61 7.98 3.78
N ILE A 142 3.22 6.89 4.22
CA ILE A 142 3.74 5.84 3.35
C ILE A 142 2.78 4.66 3.42
N ILE A 143 2.19 4.29 2.29
CA ILE A 143 1.28 3.15 2.20
C ILE A 143 1.94 2.06 1.34
N ASP A 144 2.11 0.87 1.91
CA ASP A 144 2.40 -0.37 1.17
C ASP A 144 1.05 -1.11 1.01
N PRO A 145 0.38 -0.98 -0.15
CA PRO A 145 -1.01 -1.41 -0.28
C PRO A 145 -1.16 -2.92 -0.40
N LEU A 146 -0.09 -3.62 -0.79
CA LEU A 146 -0.16 -5.05 -1.09
C LEU A 146 1.18 -5.76 -0.89
N MET A 147 1.47 -6.13 0.36
CA MET A 147 2.72 -6.81 0.74
C MET A 147 2.85 -8.22 0.16
N ASN A 148 1.74 -8.87 -0.21
CA ASN A 148 1.69 -10.23 -0.74
C ASN A 148 0.82 -10.31 -2.00
N PRO A 149 1.32 -9.84 -3.15
CA PRO A 149 0.54 -9.85 -4.39
C PRO A 149 0.25 -11.25 -4.92
N ASP A 150 1.13 -12.24 -4.71
CA ASP A 150 0.92 -13.60 -5.17
C ASP A 150 -0.16 -14.32 -4.36
N GLY A 151 -0.17 -14.12 -3.04
CA GLY A 151 -1.23 -14.64 -2.19
C GLY A 151 -2.58 -13.99 -2.50
N ARG A 152 -2.60 -12.67 -2.74
CA ARG A 152 -3.80 -11.93 -3.12
C ARG A 152 -4.36 -12.41 -4.46
N ASP A 153 -3.50 -12.64 -5.46
CA ASP A 153 -3.92 -13.13 -6.77
C ASP A 153 -4.56 -14.51 -6.68
N ARG A 154 -3.95 -15.43 -5.93
CA ARG A 154 -4.53 -16.76 -5.67
C ARG A 154 -5.90 -16.66 -5.01
N PHE A 155 -6.02 -15.82 -4.01
CA PHE A 155 -7.28 -15.62 -3.31
C PHE A 155 -8.37 -15.00 -4.21
N SER A 156 -8.08 -13.93 -4.93
CA SER A 156 -9.05 -13.28 -5.81
C SER A 156 -9.55 -14.21 -6.92
N LYS A 157 -8.65 -15.01 -7.52
CA LYS A 157 -9.01 -16.01 -8.53
C LYS A 157 -9.88 -17.12 -7.96
N SER A 158 -9.60 -17.58 -6.74
CA SER A 158 -10.44 -18.57 -6.05
C SER A 158 -11.84 -18.02 -5.82
N LEU A 159 -11.98 -16.79 -5.34
CA LEU A 159 -13.28 -16.16 -5.17
C LEU A 159 -14.04 -16.02 -6.49
N GLU A 160 -13.40 -15.58 -7.55
CA GLU A 160 -14.04 -15.44 -8.87
C GLU A 160 -14.52 -16.78 -9.43
N GLN A 161 -13.77 -17.85 -9.17
CA GLN A 161 -14.16 -19.18 -9.63
C GLN A 161 -15.44 -19.69 -8.99
N TYR A 162 -15.66 -19.40 -7.71
CA TYR A 162 -16.78 -19.97 -6.94
C TYR A 162 -17.91 -18.99 -6.69
N ARG A 163 -17.70 -17.70 -7.00
CA ARG A 163 -18.72 -16.66 -6.80
C ARG A 163 -19.84 -16.77 -7.82
N GLY A 164 -21.09 -16.77 -7.33
CA GLY A 164 -22.28 -16.61 -8.15
C GLY A 164 -22.66 -15.14 -8.39
N THR A 165 -23.78 -14.93 -9.06
CA THR A 165 -24.39 -13.60 -9.29
C THR A 165 -25.12 -13.06 -8.06
N ALA A 166 -25.50 -13.94 -7.14
CA ALA A 166 -26.15 -13.60 -5.87
C ALA A 166 -25.21 -13.94 -4.72
N PRO A 167 -25.28 -13.19 -3.57
CA PRO A 167 -24.54 -13.53 -2.38
C PRO A 167 -24.86 -14.94 -1.90
N ASN A 168 -23.83 -15.70 -1.55
CA ASN A 168 -23.96 -17.02 -0.95
C ASN A 168 -23.62 -16.92 0.53
N VAL A 169 -24.59 -17.22 1.42
CA VAL A 169 -24.45 -17.15 2.87
C VAL A 169 -24.09 -18.51 3.52
N ASP A 170 -23.97 -19.56 2.70
CA ASP A 170 -23.58 -20.89 3.17
C ASP A 170 -22.09 -20.91 3.51
N ASP A 171 -21.75 -20.98 4.77
CA ASP A 171 -20.38 -20.99 5.28
C ASP A 171 -19.58 -22.25 4.90
N GLN A 172 -20.24 -23.29 4.41
CA GLN A 172 -19.62 -24.52 3.90
C GLN A 172 -19.32 -24.46 2.41
N SER A 173 -19.74 -23.41 1.73
CA SER A 173 -19.44 -23.28 0.29
C SER A 173 -17.96 -23.04 0.04
N LEU A 174 -17.46 -23.47 -1.13
CA LEU A 174 -16.07 -23.22 -1.55
C LEU A 174 -15.74 -21.73 -1.68
N LEU A 175 -16.76 -20.88 -1.81
CA LEU A 175 -16.60 -19.43 -1.78
C LEU A 175 -16.00 -18.94 -0.44
N HIS A 176 -16.39 -19.54 0.68
CA HIS A 176 -15.97 -19.14 2.02
C HIS A 176 -14.83 -19.98 2.59
N THR A 177 -14.71 -21.25 2.18
CA THR A 177 -13.70 -22.17 2.68
C THR A 177 -12.45 -22.19 1.81
N GLY A 178 -12.60 -22.08 0.49
CA GLY A 178 -11.51 -22.10 -0.51
C GLY A 178 -10.60 -23.31 -0.45
N ASP A 179 -9.67 -23.38 -1.39
CA ASP A 179 -8.64 -24.39 -1.41
C ASP A 179 -7.42 -23.95 -0.58
N TRP A 180 -6.84 -24.86 0.21
CA TRP A 180 -5.57 -24.57 0.90
C TRP A 180 -4.44 -24.35 -0.13
N PRO A 181 -3.57 -23.35 0.03
CA PRO A 181 -3.39 -22.43 1.18
C PRO A 181 -4.23 -21.14 1.12
N TYR A 182 -5.20 -21.04 0.26
CA TYR A 182 -6.22 -19.99 0.18
C TYR A 182 -5.69 -18.54 0.20
N GLY A 183 -4.52 -18.32 -0.38
CA GLY A 183 -3.93 -17.00 -0.53
C GLY A 183 -3.27 -16.40 0.72
N ARG A 184 -3.18 -17.10 1.84
CA ARG A 184 -2.48 -16.61 3.02
C ARG A 184 -1.00 -16.38 2.74
N THR A 185 -0.34 -17.35 2.14
CA THR A 185 1.10 -17.39 1.90
C THR A 185 1.48 -16.76 0.56
N ASN A 186 2.78 -16.55 0.31
CA ASN A 186 3.27 -16.14 -1.00
C ASN A 186 3.19 -17.32 -2.01
N HIS A 187 3.80 -17.18 -3.21
CA HIS A 187 3.75 -18.19 -4.27
C HIS A 187 4.23 -19.56 -3.79
N TYR A 188 5.33 -19.64 -3.04
CA TYR A 188 5.91 -20.88 -2.54
C TYR A 188 5.43 -21.31 -1.16
N PHE A 189 4.24 -20.86 -0.75
CA PHE A 189 3.62 -21.24 0.52
C PHE A 189 4.38 -20.78 1.77
N PHE A 190 5.21 -19.73 1.63
CA PHE A 190 5.88 -19.12 2.75
C PHE A 190 5.00 -18.03 3.40
N ASP A 191 4.86 -18.06 4.71
CA ASP A 191 4.17 -17.02 5.46
C ASP A 191 5.08 -15.79 5.63
N LEU A 192 4.84 -14.72 4.88
CA LEU A 192 5.65 -13.51 4.89
C LEU A 192 5.71 -12.85 6.28
N ASN A 193 4.68 -13.08 7.14
CA ASN A 193 4.69 -12.61 8.52
C ASN A 193 5.62 -13.43 9.43
N ARG A 194 6.40 -14.35 8.88
CA ARG A 194 7.48 -15.08 9.55
C ARG A 194 8.86 -14.73 8.99
N ASP A 195 8.94 -13.80 8.03
CA ASP A 195 10.19 -13.51 7.31
C ASP A 195 10.85 -12.18 7.72
N PHE A 196 10.28 -11.39 8.61
CA PHE A 196 10.84 -10.10 9.05
C PHE A 196 12.24 -10.21 9.69
N PHE A 197 12.54 -11.36 10.27
CA PHE A 197 13.84 -11.61 10.88
C PHE A 197 14.83 -12.30 9.92
N PHE A 198 14.33 -13.26 9.13
CA PHE A 198 15.17 -14.07 8.27
C PHE A 198 15.47 -13.40 6.92
N LEU A 199 14.57 -12.58 6.40
CA LEU A 199 14.70 -11.86 5.13
C LEU A 199 15.04 -12.80 3.96
N THR A 200 14.31 -13.91 3.85
CA THR A 200 14.56 -14.95 2.84
C THR A 200 13.74 -14.77 1.57
N GLN A 201 12.63 -14.04 1.65
CA GLN A 201 11.70 -13.85 0.55
C GLN A 201 11.94 -12.53 -0.17
N PRO A 202 11.83 -12.47 -1.52
CA PRO A 202 12.11 -11.25 -2.28
C PRO A 202 11.20 -10.08 -1.88
N GLU A 203 9.95 -10.37 -1.49
CA GLU A 203 8.99 -9.39 -1.02
C GLU A 203 9.49 -8.68 0.26
N THR A 204 10.09 -9.43 1.18
CA THR A 204 10.60 -8.91 2.45
C THR A 204 11.97 -8.25 2.27
N GLN A 205 12.85 -8.82 1.43
CA GLN A 205 14.18 -8.27 1.15
C GLN A 205 14.10 -6.88 0.51
N GLY A 206 13.16 -6.67 -0.39
CA GLY A 206 12.98 -5.39 -1.06
C GLY A 206 12.49 -4.28 -0.13
N ARG A 207 11.66 -4.64 0.82
CA ARG A 207 11.13 -3.68 1.82
C ARG A 207 12.17 -3.25 2.82
#